data_5db8a707e2cf1d76da5e39dca9cc2490
#
_entry.id   5db8a707e2cf1d76da5e39dca9cc2490
#
_cell.length_a   1.000
_cell.length_b   1.000
_cell.length_c   1.000
_cell.angle_alpha   90.00
_cell.angle_beta   90.00
_cell.angle_gamma   90.00
#
_symmetry.space_group_name_H-M   'P 1'
#
loop_
_entity.id
_entity.type
_entity.pdbx_description
1 polymer ?
#
loop_
_entity_poly.entity_id
_entity_poly.type
_entity_poly.pdbx_seq_one_letter_code
_entity_poly.pdbx_strand_id
1 'polypeptide(L)'
;MNRLRLYLLALTALLVCSAKADEGMWLLQLMQQQHSIDMMKKQGLKLEAQDLYNPNGVSLKDAVGIFGGGCTGEIISPEGLILTNHHCGYASIQQHSSVEHDYLTDGFWATSRDQELPTPGLKFTFIERIEDITDIVNAKIAAKEITESQSFTGGFLESLAKELYERSDLKDKKGIVPQALPFYAGNKFYLFYKKIYPDVRMVAAPPSSVGKFGGETDNWMWPRHTGDFSMFRIYADANGEPAEYNASNTPLKTKKHLAISIKGLKEGDYAMIMGFPGRTSRYLTVSEVKERMESTNEPRIRIRGARLAVLKEVMNASD
;
A
#
# COMPACT_ATOMS: atom_id res chain seq x y z
N MET A 1 -34.14 -33.43 29.35
CA MET A 1 -32.92 -33.18 28.57
C MET A 1 -31.76 -33.91 29.22
N ASN A 2 -31.12 -34.84 28.53
CA ASN A 2 -30.08 -35.69 29.10
C ASN A 2 -28.86 -34.84 29.52
N ARG A 3 -28.37 -35.05 30.74
CA ARG A 3 -27.16 -34.39 31.29
C ARG A 3 -25.99 -34.46 30.31
N LEU A 4 -25.89 -35.54 29.56
CA LEU A 4 -24.88 -35.71 28.50
C LEU A 4 -25.01 -34.65 27.39
N ARG A 5 -26.23 -34.25 26.97
CA ARG A 5 -26.46 -33.18 25.99
C ARG A 5 -26.09 -31.80 26.54
N LEU A 6 -26.29 -31.58 27.84
CA LEU A 6 -25.85 -30.35 28.50
C LEU A 6 -24.32 -30.26 28.56
N TYR A 7 -23.64 -31.36 28.83
CA TYR A 7 -22.16 -31.40 28.83
C TYR A 7 -21.58 -31.26 27.43
N LEU A 8 -22.22 -31.85 26.42
CA LEU A 8 -21.82 -31.64 24.99
C LEU A 8 -22.06 -30.20 24.54
N LEU A 9 -23.16 -29.55 24.92
CA LEU A 9 -23.43 -28.14 24.66
C LEU A 9 -22.45 -27.21 25.39
N ALA A 10 -22.14 -27.51 26.66
CA ALA A 10 -21.15 -26.78 27.43
C ALA A 10 -19.73 -26.98 26.85
N LEU A 11 -19.38 -28.18 26.41
CA LEU A 11 -18.10 -28.47 25.75
C LEU A 11 -17.98 -27.82 24.35
N THR A 12 -19.06 -27.80 23.57
CA THR A 12 -19.09 -27.05 22.31
C THR A 12 -19.09 -25.55 22.54
N ALA A 13 -19.72 -25.04 23.57
CA ALA A 13 -19.63 -23.62 23.95
C ALA A 13 -18.24 -23.22 24.46
N LEU A 14 -17.51 -24.15 25.07
CA LEU A 14 -16.08 -23.95 25.46
C LEU A 14 -15.12 -24.11 24.29
N LEU A 15 -15.49 -24.85 23.24
CA LEU A 15 -14.72 -25.01 22.00
C LEU A 15 -14.98 -23.87 21.00
N VAL A 16 -15.95 -23.01 21.22
CA VAL A 16 -16.02 -21.67 20.63
C VAL A 16 -15.00 -20.78 21.38
N CYS A 17 -13.78 -21.27 21.51
CA CYS A 17 -12.64 -20.40 21.71
C CYS A 17 -12.65 -19.44 20.53
N SER A 18 -13.11 -18.25 20.79
CA SER A 18 -13.06 -17.11 19.94
C SER A 18 -11.71 -17.09 19.22
N ALA A 19 -11.70 -17.48 17.95
CA ALA A 19 -10.72 -16.96 17.02
C ALA A 19 -10.95 -15.44 17.03
N LYS A 20 -10.34 -14.74 17.98
CA LYS A 20 -10.26 -13.29 17.98
C LYS A 20 -9.35 -12.97 16.81
N ALA A 21 -9.96 -12.71 15.66
CA ALA A 21 -9.24 -12.02 14.62
C ALA A 21 -8.77 -10.68 15.20
N ASP A 22 -7.50 -10.41 15.12
CA ASP A 22 -6.95 -9.11 15.47
C ASP A 22 -7.57 -8.08 14.54
N GLU A 23 -8.30 -7.14 15.13
CA GLU A 23 -9.06 -6.18 14.34
C GLU A 23 -8.27 -4.90 14.07
N GLY A 24 -8.57 -4.30 12.92
CA GLY A 24 -8.27 -2.93 12.61
C GLY A 24 -7.07 -2.74 11.68
N MET A 25 -7.07 -1.57 11.06
CA MET A 25 -5.92 -0.95 10.41
C MET A 25 -5.54 0.25 11.25
N TRP A 26 -4.37 0.19 11.87
CA TRP A 26 -3.92 1.23 12.80
C TRP A 26 -3.03 2.24 12.08
N LEU A 27 -3.33 3.53 12.28
CA LEU A 27 -2.48 4.60 11.78
C LEU A 27 -1.21 4.68 12.64
N LEU A 28 -0.06 4.65 12.00
CA LEU A 28 1.25 4.62 12.67
C LEU A 28 1.44 5.76 13.66
N GLN A 29 1.03 6.98 13.28
CA GLN A 29 1.14 8.17 14.12
C GLN A 29 0.24 8.16 15.36
N LEU A 30 -0.78 7.30 15.38
CA LEU A 30 -1.74 7.21 16.50
C LEU A 30 -1.49 6.00 17.42
N MET A 31 -0.51 5.15 17.12
CA MET A 31 -0.31 3.87 17.82
C MET A 31 -0.11 4.03 19.33
N GLN A 32 0.60 5.07 19.76
CA GLN A 32 0.76 5.37 21.19
C GLN A 32 -0.53 5.86 21.82
N GLN A 33 -1.24 6.79 21.15
CA GLN A 33 -2.47 7.41 21.68
C GLN A 33 -3.61 6.43 21.76
N GLN A 34 -3.68 5.45 20.85
CA GLN A 34 -4.75 4.44 20.78
C GLN A 34 -4.42 3.15 21.52
N HIS A 35 -3.31 3.10 22.26
CA HIS A 35 -2.83 1.88 22.95
C HIS A 35 -2.62 0.67 22.02
N SER A 36 -2.59 0.87 20.72
CA SER A 36 -2.39 -0.21 19.73
C SER A 36 -1.04 -0.89 19.93
N ILE A 37 -0.01 -0.10 20.25
CA ILE A 37 1.33 -0.62 20.52
C ILE A 37 1.35 -1.60 21.71
N ASP A 38 0.53 -1.34 22.75
CA ASP A 38 0.46 -2.23 23.91
C ASP A 38 -0.19 -3.57 23.56
N MET A 39 -1.19 -3.56 22.68
CA MET A 39 -1.80 -4.78 22.15
C MET A 39 -0.79 -5.56 21.30
N MET A 40 -0.07 -4.90 20.40
CA MET A 40 0.97 -5.54 19.59
C MET A 40 2.09 -6.15 20.45
N LYS A 41 2.51 -5.45 21.52
CA LYS A 41 3.49 -5.97 22.48
C LYS A 41 2.99 -7.19 23.22
N LYS A 42 1.71 -7.24 23.60
CA LYS A 42 1.08 -8.43 24.22
C LYS A 42 1.07 -9.62 23.26
N GLN A 43 1.02 -9.39 21.96
CA GLN A 43 1.09 -10.41 20.92
C GLN A 43 2.53 -10.82 20.56
N GLY A 44 3.54 -10.13 21.08
CA GLY A 44 4.94 -10.48 20.90
C GLY A 44 5.80 -9.47 20.15
N LEU A 45 5.27 -8.29 19.80
CA LEU A 45 6.07 -7.21 19.21
C LEU A 45 7.17 -6.78 20.19
N LYS A 46 8.41 -6.74 19.72
CA LYS A 46 9.59 -6.34 20.49
C LYS A 46 10.06 -4.91 20.18
N LEU A 47 9.39 -4.23 19.25
CA LEU A 47 9.73 -2.87 18.83
C LEU A 47 8.94 -1.85 19.66
N GLU A 48 9.51 -0.65 19.78
CA GLU A 48 8.82 0.50 20.34
C GLU A 48 8.03 1.25 19.24
N ALA A 49 7.08 2.08 19.62
CA ALA A 49 6.28 2.84 18.65
C ALA A 49 7.15 3.73 17.75
N GLN A 50 8.20 4.33 18.31
CA GLN A 50 9.15 5.15 17.55
C GLN A 50 10.02 4.34 16.57
N ASP A 51 10.19 3.03 16.77
CA ASP A 51 10.87 2.15 15.79
C ASP A 51 9.99 1.93 14.56
N LEU A 52 8.67 1.97 14.73
CA LEU A 52 7.68 1.84 13.67
C LEU A 52 7.45 3.17 12.95
N TYR A 53 7.25 4.24 13.73
CA TYR A 53 7.02 5.58 13.22
C TYR A 53 7.72 6.62 14.09
N ASN A 54 8.69 7.33 13.51
CA ASN A 54 9.36 8.47 14.12
C ASN A 54 9.24 9.68 13.19
N PRO A 55 8.47 10.72 13.52
CA PRO A 55 8.32 11.90 12.68
C PRO A 55 9.62 12.71 12.54
N ASN A 56 10.54 12.59 13.51
CA ASN A 56 11.77 13.38 13.59
C ASN A 56 13.04 12.55 13.34
N GLY A 57 12.90 11.27 13.01
CA GLY A 57 14.04 10.37 12.84
C GLY A 57 13.75 9.19 11.92
N VAL A 58 14.74 8.32 11.80
CA VAL A 58 14.63 7.10 10.99
C VAL A 58 13.84 6.04 11.74
N SER A 59 12.90 5.41 11.07
CA SER A 59 12.07 4.32 11.58
C SER A 59 11.68 3.35 10.48
N LEU A 60 10.86 2.33 10.74
CA LEU A 60 10.40 1.41 9.72
C LEU A 60 9.59 2.09 8.61
N LYS A 61 8.94 3.24 8.87
CA LYS A 61 8.26 4.03 7.83
C LYS A 61 9.18 4.38 6.65
N ASP A 62 10.49 4.51 6.88
CA ASP A 62 11.47 4.87 5.85
C ASP A 62 11.90 3.68 4.99
N ALA A 63 11.45 2.47 5.32
CA ALA A 63 11.66 1.27 4.55
C ALA A 63 10.41 0.82 3.77
N VAL A 64 9.27 1.51 3.93
CA VAL A 64 8.00 1.15 3.29
C VAL A 64 7.44 2.37 2.58
N GLY A 65 7.06 2.21 1.31
CA GLY A 65 6.56 3.31 0.51
C GLY A 65 5.42 2.92 -0.42
N ILE A 66 4.88 3.92 -1.10
CA ILE A 66 3.85 3.72 -2.12
C ILE A 66 4.54 3.45 -3.45
N PHE A 67 4.25 2.31 -4.03
CA PHE A 67 4.71 1.89 -5.35
C PHE A 67 3.64 2.22 -6.40
N GLY A 68 4.01 3.01 -7.39
CA GLY A 68 3.10 3.41 -8.47
C GLY A 68 1.85 4.13 -7.98
N GLY A 69 0.69 3.66 -8.44
CA GLY A 69 -0.61 4.28 -8.18
C GLY A 69 -1.25 3.96 -6.83
N GLY A 70 -0.60 3.19 -5.94
CA GLY A 70 -1.18 2.87 -4.62
C GLY A 70 -0.81 1.51 -4.04
N CYS A 71 0.02 0.71 -4.71
CA CYS A 71 0.58 -0.49 -4.11
C CYS A 71 1.57 -0.14 -3.00
N THR A 72 1.85 -1.09 -2.14
CA THR A 72 2.97 -1.00 -1.20
C THR A 72 4.22 -1.62 -1.82
N GLY A 73 5.36 -0.99 -1.60
CA GLY A 73 6.67 -1.56 -1.85
C GLY A 73 7.57 -1.37 -0.65
N GLU A 74 8.37 -2.37 -0.35
CA GLU A 74 9.34 -2.33 0.73
C GLU A 74 10.77 -2.31 0.22
N ILE A 75 11.59 -1.51 0.87
CA ILE A 75 13.01 -1.41 0.60
C ILE A 75 13.74 -2.55 1.31
N ILE A 76 14.44 -3.38 0.56
CA ILE A 76 15.13 -4.59 1.06
C ILE A 76 16.65 -4.55 0.92
N SER A 77 17.20 -3.40 0.49
CA SER A 77 18.65 -3.20 0.44
C SER A 77 19.04 -1.75 0.73
N PRO A 78 20.29 -1.50 1.13
CA PRO A 78 20.80 -0.14 1.34
C PRO A 78 20.89 0.68 0.03
N GLU A 79 20.72 0.04 -1.13
CA GLU A 79 20.80 0.65 -2.45
C GLU A 79 19.46 0.65 -3.17
N GLY A 80 18.38 0.94 -2.45
CA GLY A 80 17.06 1.22 -3.01
C GLY A 80 16.35 0.08 -3.71
N LEU A 81 16.73 -1.18 -3.47
CA LEU A 81 16.02 -2.32 -4.03
C LEU A 81 14.66 -2.45 -3.37
N ILE A 82 13.62 -2.44 -4.19
CA ILE A 82 12.21 -2.58 -3.81
C ILE A 82 11.77 -4.02 -4.03
N LEU A 83 11.05 -4.57 -3.07
CA LEU A 83 10.23 -5.77 -3.24
C LEU A 83 8.75 -5.32 -3.22
N THR A 84 7.96 -5.82 -4.16
CA THR A 84 6.51 -5.58 -4.26
C THR A 84 5.82 -6.77 -4.92
N ASN A 85 4.51 -6.72 -5.09
CA ASN A 85 3.78 -7.79 -5.76
C ASN A 85 4.01 -7.82 -7.27
N HIS A 86 3.92 -9.01 -7.88
CA HIS A 86 3.95 -9.19 -9.34
C HIS A 86 2.81 -8.40 -10.00
N HIS A 87 1.59 -8.50 -9.46
CA HIS A 87 0.44 -7.78 -10.02
C HIS A 87 0.59 -6.25 -9.93
N CYS A 88 1.36 -5.73 -8.98
CA CYS A 88 1.69 -4.30 -8.89
C CYS A 88 2.70 -3.87 -9.96
N GLY A 89 3.65 -4.74 -10.29
CA GLY A 89 4.63 -4.55 -11.35
C GLY A 89 4.13 -4.91 -12.75
N TYR A 90 2.94 -5.52 -12.88
CA TYR A 90 2.45 -6.13 -14.11
C TYR A 90 2.48 -5.19 -15.32
N ALA A 91 2.01 -3.95 -15.16
CA ALA A 91 2.01 -2.97 -16.23
C ALA A 91 3.44 -2.64 -16.73
N SER A 92 4.41 -2.60 -15.83
CA SER A 92 5.82 -2.36 -16.15
C SER A 92 6.43 -3.57 -16.86
N ILE A 93 6.13 -4.78 -16.41
CA ILE A 93 6.57 -6.03 -17.06
C ILE A 93 6.01 -6.10 -18.49
N GLN A 94 4.72 -5.79 -18.64
CA GLN A 94 4.06 -5.77 -19.96
C GLN A 94 4.64 -4.68 -20.87
N GLN A 95 4.94 -3.49 -20.35
CA GLN A 95 5.53 -2.40 -21.12
C GLN A 95 6.89 -2.77 -21.74
N HIS A 96 7.65 -3.63 -21.07
CA HIS A 96 8.94 -4.11 -21.54
C HIS A 96 8.87 -5.41 -22.33
N SER A 97 7.70 -6.08 -22.35
CA SER A 97 7.52 -7.30 -23.12
C SER A 97 7.31 -6.99 -24.61
N SER A 98 7.91 -7.80 -25.46
CA SER A 98 7.71 -7.82 -26.92
C SER A 98 7.57 -9.26 -27.38
N VAL A 99 7.38 -9.46 -28.70
CA VAL A 99 7.35 -10.80 -29.29
C VAL A 99 8.70 -11.51 -29.13
N GLU A 100 9.79 -10.74 -29.22
CA GLU A 100 11.17 -11.26 -29.09
C GLU A 100 11.58 -11.46 -27.63
N HIS A 101 10.97 -10.73 -26.72
CA HIS A 101 11.28 -10.74 -25.26
C HIS A 101 9.98 -10.73 -24.46
N ASP A 102 9.34 -11.87 -24.32
CA ASP A 102 8.08 -11.99 -23.54
C ASP A 102 8.38 -12.15 -22.03
N TYR A 103 8.65 -11.03 -21.37
CA TYR A 103 8.93 -11.01 -19.94
C TYR A 103 7.73 -11.41 -19.07
N LEU A 104 6.50 -11.38 -19.61
CA LEU A 104 5.34 -11.93 -18.90
C LEU A 104 5.37 -13.46 -18.85
N THR A 105 5.84 -14.10 -19.93
CA THR A 105 5.92 -15.56 -20.05
C THR A 105 7.22 -16.11 -19.49
N ASP A 106 8.36 -15.46 -19.77
CA ASP A 106 9.69 -15.97 -19.44
C ASP A 106 10.24 -15.42 -18.12
N GLY A 107 9.66 -14.32 -17.64
CA GLY A 107 10.21 -13.55 -16.54
C GLY A 107 11.39 -12.67 -16.97
N PHE A 108 11.86 -11.84 -16.05
CA PHE A 108 13.00 -10.95 -16.26
C PHE A 108 13.90 -10.93 -15.02
N TRP A 109 15.22 -10.99 -15.22
CA TRP A 109 16.21 -10.94 -14.16
C TRP A 109 17.44 -10.16 -14.62
N ALA A 110 17.61 -8.93 -14.14
CA ALA A 110 18.83 -8.17 -14.35
C ALA A 110 19.97 -8.78 -13.49
N THR A 111 21.08 -9.11 -14.13
CA THR A 111 22.28 -9.65 -13.44
C THR A 111 23.31 -8.57 -13.12
N SER A 112 23.10 -7.36 -13.65
CA SER A 112 23.92 -6.16 -13.43
C SER A 112 23.07 -4.90 -13.48
N ARG A 113 23.62 -3.76 -13.01
CA ARG A 113 22.91 -2.47 -12.96
C ARG A 113 22.53 -1.92 -14.32
N ASP A 114 23.36 -2.15 -15.31
CA ASP A 114 23.15 -1.71 -16.69
C ASP A 114 22.00 -2.46 -17.40
N GLN A 115 21.60 -3.61 -16.88
CA GLN A 115 20.47 -4.37 -17.37
C GLN A 115 19.14 -3.98 -16.69
N GLU A 116 19.18 -3.17 -15.63
CA GLU A 116 17.94 -2.71 -14.97
C GLU A 116 17.16 -1.78 -15.91
N LEU A 117 15.89 -2.11 -16.18
CA LEU A 117 15.08 -1.46 -17.20
C LEU A 117 14.38 -0.22 -16.66
N PRO A 118 14.63 0.98 -17.21
CA PRO A 118 13.91 2.19 -16.85
C PRO A 118 12.41 2.02 -17.08
N THR A 119 11.58 2.44 -16.13
CA THR A 119 10.12 2.29 -16.20
C THR A 119 9.46 3.67 -16.19
N PRO A 120 9.31 4.32 -17.34
CA PRO A 120 8.75 5.67 -17.42
C PRO A 120 7.35 5.77 -16.83
N GLY A 121 7.11 6.79 -16.01
CA GLY A 121 5.84 7.03 -15.34
C GLY A 121 5.65 6.29 -14.02
N LEU A 122 6.44 5.26 -13.72
CA LEU A 122 6.46 4.62 -12.42
C LEU A 122 7.17 5.50 -11.41
N LYS A 123 6.59 5.62 -10.21
CA LYS A 123 7.15 6.42 -9.11
C LYS A 123 7.18 5.61 -7.84
N PHE A 124 8.14 5.90 -6.98
CA PHE A 124 8.14 5.42 -5.60
C PHE A 124 8.04 6.59 -4.63
N THR A 125 7.15 6.48 -3.66
CA THR A 125 6.83 7.59 -2.75
C THR A 125 7.04 7.18 -1.31
N PHE A 126 7.94 7.88 -0.61
CA PHE A 126 8.07 7.80 0.84
C PHE A 126 7.15 8.81 1.52
N ILE A 127 6.66 8.47 2.70
CA ILE A 127 6.01 9.43 3.59
C ILE A 127 7.11 10.04 4.48
N GLU A 128 7.47 11.27 4.18
CA GLU A 128 8.50 11.97 4.95
C GLU A 128 7.96 12.36 6.33
N ARG A 129 6.74 12.96 6.37
CA ARG A 129 6.09 13.40 7.61
C ARG A 129 4.57 13.39 7.48
N ILE A 130 3.89 13.18 8.61
CA ILE A 130 2.43 13.30 8.74
C ILE A 130 2.14 14.27 9.87
N GLU A 131 1.26 15.24 9.63
CA GLU A 131 0.81 16.23 10.61
C GLU A 131 -0.70 16.14 10.81
N ASP A 132 -1.17 16.20 12.06
CA ASP A 132 -2.58 16.35 12.37
C ASP A 132 -2.97 17.82 12.16
N ILE A 133 -3.83 18.07 11.19
CA ILE A 133 -4.33 19.41 10.84
C ILE A 133 -5.80 19.59 11.20
N THR A 134 -6.34 18.71 12.03
CA THR A 134 -7.75 18.68 12.42
C THR A 134 -8.19 20.00 13.04
N ASP A 135 -7.41 20.56 13.96
CA ASP A 135 -7.74 21.82 14.63
C ASP A 135 -7.74 23.00 13.67
N ILE A 136 -6.88 22.99 12.65
CA ILE A 136 -6.86 24.03 11.61
C ILE A 136 -8.14 23.98 10.79
N VAL A 137 -8.57 22.79 10.37
CA VAL A 137 -9.82 22.62 9.62
C VAL A 137 -11.03 23.02 10.47
N ASN A 138 -11.08 22.57 11.72
CA ASN A 138 -12.17 22.89 12.65
C ASN A 138 -12.25 24.41 12.95
N ALA A 139 -11.11 25.08 13.07
CA ALA A 139 -11.07 26.53 13.24
C ALA A 139 -11.65 27.28 12.04
N LYS A 140 -11.34 26.84 10.81
CA LYS A 140 -11.91 27.41 9.58
C LYS A 140 -13.44 27.18 9.48
N ILE A 141 -13.94 26.02 9.91
CA ILE A 141 -15.40 25.76 10.00
C ILE A 141 -16.04 26.68 11.05
N ALA A 142 -15.46 26.78 12.24
CA ALA A 142 -15.97 27.63 13.32
C ALA A 142 -15.98 29.12 12.94
N ALA A 143 -14.97 29.59 12.20
CA ALA A 143 -14.88 30.94 11.66
C ALA A 143 -15.84 31.18 10.46
N LYS A 144 -16.56 30.15 10.00
CA LYS A 144 -17.43 30.17 8.81
C LYS A 144 -16.69 30.55 7.51
N GLU A 145 -15.41 30.31 7.45
CA GLU A 145 -14.62 30.42 6.21
C GLU A 145 -14.99 29.32 5.21
N ILE A 146 -15.35 28.15 5.73
CA ILE A 146 -15.86 27.00 4.98
C ILE A 146 -17.02 26.35 5.74
N THR A 147 -17.84 25.59 5.02
CA THR A 147 -18.83 24.68 5.62
C THR A 147 -18.21 23.32 5.91
N GLU A 148 -18.86 22.53 6.75
CA GLU A 148 -18.44 21.15 7.03
C GLU A 148 -18.35 20.32 5.73
N SER A 149 -19.33 20.42 4.84
CA SER A 149 -19.31 19.71 3.54
C SER A 149 -18.16 20.16 2.64
N GLN A 150 -17.74 21.41 2.69
CA GLN A 150 -16.60 21.91 1.92
C GLN A 150 -15.26 21.35 2.43
N SER A 151 -15.15 21.01 3.71
CA SER A 151 -13.92 20.44 4.29
C SER A 151 -13.48 19.11 3.65
N PHE A 152 -14.41 18.43 2.96
CA PHE A 152 -14.13 17.16 2.25
C PHE A 152 -13.83 17.37 0.76
N THR A 153 -13.96 18.57 0.24
CA THR A 153 -13.72 18.81 -1.19
C THR A 153 -12.24 18.75 -1.53
N GLY A 154 -11.91 18.12 -2.67
CA GLY A 154 -10.54 18.03 -3.15
C GLY A 154 -9.89 19.40 -3.31
N GLY A 155 -10.61 20.40 -3.83
CA GLY A 155 -10.08 21.75 -4.02
C GLY A 155 -9.71 22.45 -2.71
N PHE A 156 -10.53 22.32 -1.66
CA PHE A 156 -10.19 22.84 -0.34
C PHE A 156 -8.97 22.15 0.26
N LEU A 157 -8.96 20.82 0.24
CA LEU A 157 -7.86 20.03 0.82
C LEU A 157 -6.54 20.29 0.10
N GLU A 158 -6.55 20.42 -1.23
CA GLU A 158 -5.38 20.75 -2.03
C GLU A 158 -4.84 22.15 -1.71
N SER A 159 -5.75 23.15 -1.64
CA SER A 159 -5.39 24.53 -1.29
C SER A 159 -4.80 24.62 0.11
N LEU A 160 -5.41 23.95 1.08
CA LEU A 160 -4.92 23.92 2.46
C LEU A 160 -3.56 23.22 2.56
N ALA A 161 -3.38 22.09 1.87
CA ALA A 161 -2.12 21.38 1.85
C ALA A 161 -0.99 22.27 1.31
N LYS A 162 -1.25 23.00 0.23
CA LYS A 162 -0.30 23.94 -0.36
C LYS A 162 0.00 25.12 0.58
N GLU A 163 -1.02 25.71 1.21
CA GLU A 163 -0.85 26.79 2.18
C GLU A 163 0.06 26.39 3.34
N LEU A 164 -0.18 25.18 3.91
CA LEU A 164 0.61 24.68 5.04
C LEU A 164 2.03 24.28 4.62
N TYR A 165 2.20 23.73 3.41
CA TYR A 165 3.51 23.40 2.87
C TYR A 165 4.39 24.64 2.70
N GLU A 166 3.84 25.76 2.19
CA GLU A 166 4.56 27.01 2.01
C GLU A 166 5.09 27.60 3.34
N ARG A 167 4.50 27.22 4.46
CA ARG A 167 4.90 27.64 5.81
C ARG A 167 5.78 26.60 6.52
N SER A 168 6.00 25.43 5.91
CA SER A 168 6.74 24.34 6.54
C SER A 168 8.25 24.47 6.30
N ASP A 169 9.04 23.81 7.15
CA ASP A 169 10.48 23.61 6.98
C ASP A 169 10.82 22.64 5.83
N LEU A 170 9.81 21.99 5.25
CA LEU A 170 9.94 21.11 4.09
C LEU A 170 9.73 21.85 2.77
N LYS A 171 9.33 23.14 2.84
CA LYS A 171 9.29 24.02 1.67
C LYS A 171 10.63 23.96 0.95
N ASP A 172 10.58 23.94 -0.36
CA ASP A 172 11.76 23.92 -1.25
C ASP A 172 12.61 22.63 -1.19
N LYS A 173 12.25 21.63 -0.36
CA LYS A 173 12.89 20.31 -0.45
C LYS A 173 12.45 19.58 -1.70
N LYS A 174 13.43 19.15 -2.50
CA LYS A 174 13.21 18.50 -3.81
C LYS A 174 12.33 17.25 -3.68
N GLY A 175 11.35 17.14 -4.56
CA GLY A 175 10.45 15.98 -4.64
C GLY A 175 9.38 15.88 -3.56
N ILE A 176 9.24 16.89 -2.69
CA ILE A 176 8.16 16.91 -1.68
C ILE A 176 6.86 17.41 -2.30
N VAL A 177 5.80 16.62 -2.10
CA VAL A 177 4.43 16.94 -2.52
C VAL A 177 3.52 16.81 -1.29
N PRO A 178 2.85 17.90 -0.86
CA PRO A 178 1.91 17.85 0.25
C PRO A 178 0.55 17.28 -0.21
N GLN A 179 -0.12 16.54 0.67
CA GLN A 179 -1.48 16.06 0.44
C GLN A 179 -2.27 16.05 1.75
N ALA A 180 -3.36 16.81 1.83
CA ALA A 180 -4.31 16.73 2.93
C ALA A 180 -5.39 15.67 2.65
N LEU A 181 -5.70 14.86 3.66
CA LEU A 181 -6.69 13.78 3.55
C LEU A 181 -7.59 13.77 4.79
N PRO A 182 -8.92 13.55 4.61
CA PRO A 182 -9.84 13.30 5.71
C PRO A 182 -9.77 11.84 6.16
N PHE A 183 -9.85 11.61 7.45
CA PHE A 183 -9.90 10.29 8.09
C PHE A 183 -11.11 10.18 9.01
N TYR A 184 -11.54 8.96 9.29
CA TYR A 184 -12.65 8.67 10.21
C TYR A 184 -13.91 9.49 9.89
N ALA A 185 -14.31 9.47 8.61
CA ALA A 185 -15.46 10.24 8.10
C ALA A 185 -15.40 11.75 8.42
N GLY A 186 -14.19 12.35 8.44
CA GLY A 186 -13.97 13.77 8.68
C GLY A 186 -13.78 14.16 10.15
N ASN A 187 -13.71 13.19 11.06
CA ASN A 187 -13.38 13.48 12.44
C ASN A 187 -11.89 13.82 12.63
N LYS A 188 -11.07 13.51 11.63
CA LYS A 188 -9.64 13.83 11.60
C LYS A 188 -9.20 14.24 10.20
N PHE A 189 -8.23 15.15 10.14
CA PHE A 189 -7.57 15.57 8.91
C PHE A 189 -6.06 15.51 9.10
N TYR A 190 -5.37 14.87 8.14
CA TYR A 190 -3.92 14.75 8.17
C TYR A 190 -3.30 15.31 6.91
N LEU A 191 -2.17 16.00 7.09
CA LEU A 191 -1.31 16.47 6.01
C LEU A 191 -0.12 15.52 5.88
N PHE A 192 0.02 14.92 4.71
CA PHE A 192 1.10 14.04 4.34
C PHE A 192 2.12 14.83 3.50
N TYR A 193 3.38 14.80 3.89
CA TYR A 193 4.49 15.25 3.07
C TYR A 193 5.09 14.03 2.39
N LYS A 194 4.92 13.94 1.08
CA LYS A 194 5.32 12.81 0.26
C LYS A 194 6.60 13.14 -0.50
N LYS A 195 7.67 12.35 -0.33
CA LYS A 195 8.88 12.46 -1.14
C LYS A 195 8.82 11.48 -2.29
N ILE A 196 8.76 11.97 -3.53
CA ILE A 196 8.49 11.20 -4.73
C ILE A 196 9.75 11.05 -5.56
N TYR A 197 10.13 9.80 -5.86
CA TYR A 197 11.24 9.44 -6.75
C TYR A 197 10.68 8.93 -8.07
N PRO A 198 10.92 9.63 -9.20
CA PRO A 198 10.38 9.26 -10.51
C PRO A 198 11.26 8.31 -11.32
N ASP A 199 12.55 8.12 -10.99
CA ASP A 199 13.42 7.13 -11.64
C ASP A 199 13.36 5.80 -10.88
N VAL A 200 12.46 4.93 -11.32
CA VAL A 200 12.32 3.56 -10.81
C VAL A 200 12.57 2.60 -11.96
N ARG A 201 13.42 1.59 -11.73
CA ARG A 201 13.81 0.63 -12.76
C ARG A 201 13.43 -0.78 -12.37
N MET A 202 12.98 -1.58 -13.34
CA MET A 202 12.65 -2.98 -13.14
C MET A 202 13.95 -3.80 -13.03
N VAL A 203 14.04 -4.58 -11.95
CA VAL A 203 15.20 -5.43 -11.64
C VAL A 203 14.89 -6.89 -11.89
N ALA A 204 13.72 -7.34 -11.45
CA ALA A 204 13.33 -8.73 -11.61
C ALA A 204 11.82 -8.91 -11.53
N ALA A 205 11.32 -9.87 -12.28
CA ALA A 205 9.97 -10.38 -12.16
C ALA A 205 9.95 -11.86 -12.57
N PRO A 206 9.32 -12.75 -11.79
CA PRO A 206 9.14 -14.12 -12.21
C PRO A 206 8.15 -14.18 -13.38
N PRO A 207 8.15 -15.27 -14.18
CA PRO A 207 7.13 -15.50 -15.17
C PRO A 207 5.72 -15.50 -14.56
N SER A 208 4.71 -15.12 -15.34
CA SER A 208 3.31 -15.09 -14.90
C SER A 208 2.83 -16.44 -14.37
N SER A 209 3.38 -17.56 -14.86
CA SER A 209 3.12 -18.90 -14.33
C SER A 209 3.49 -19.06 -12.85
N VAL A 210 4.38 -18.23 -12.32
CA VAL A 210 4.74 -18.13 -10.90
C VAL A 210 4.03 -16.94 -10.25
N GLY A 211 4.18 -15.74 -10.85
CA GLY A 211 3.66 -14.49 -10.30
C GLY A 211 2.14 -14.41 -10.22
N LYS A 212 1.44 -15.19 -11.04
CA LYS A 212 -0.01 -15.29 -11.08
C LYS A 212 -0.48 -16.77 -11.02
N PHE A 213 0.27 -17.61 -10.33
CA PHE A 213 -0.11 -19.02 -10.17
C PHE A 213 -1.48 -19.18 -9.54
N GLY A 214 -2.31 -20.09 -10.09
CA GLY A 214 -3.69 -20.30 -9.64
C GLY A 214 -4.70 -19.26 -10.12
N GLY A 215 -4.26 -18.17 -10.76
CA GLY A 215 -5.11 -17.16 -11.38
C GLY A 215 -6.12 -16.55 -10.40
N GLU A 216 -7.33 -16.27 -10.91
CA GLU A 216 -8.41 -15.67 -10.11
C GLU A 216 -9.04 -16.68 -9.12
N THR A 217 -9.00 -17.97 -9.41
CA THR A 217 -9.58 -19.00 -8.55
C THR A 217 -8.88 -19.04 -7.21
N ASP A 218 -7.54 -19.09 -7.20
CA ASP A 218 -6.75 -19.16 -5.97
C ASP A 218 -6.65 -17.82 -5.27
N ASN A 219 -7.01 -16.72 -5.93
CA ASN A 219 -6.98 -15.37 -5.32
C ASN A 219 -7.92 -15.26 -4.11
N TRP A 220 -8.95 -16.10 -4.02
CA TRP A 220 -9.95 -16.09 -2.96
C TRP A 220 -9.89 -17.32 -2.05
N MET A 221 -8.85 -18.13 -2.21
CA MET A 221 -8.71 -19.39 -1.49
C MET A 221 -7.45 -19.44 -0.64
N TRP A 222 -7.48 -20.29 0.37
CA TRP A 222 -6.36 -20.66 1.20
C TRP A 222 -6.19 -22.20 1.19
N PRO A 223 -4.97 -22.72 1.14
CA PRO A 223 -3.68 -22.02 1.03
C PRO A 223 -3.43 -21.50 -0.39
N ARG A 224 -2.60 -20.43 -0.48
CA ARG A 224 -2.13 -19.87 -1.76
C ARG A 224 -0.71 -20.27 -2.05
N HIS A 225 -0.42 -20.61 -3.31
CA HIS A 225 0.90 -21.02 -3.77
C HIS A 225 1.51 -20.06 -4.79
N THR A 226 0.91 -18.88 -4.96
CA THR A 226 1.37 -17.86 -5.90
C THR A 226 2.66 -17.22 -5.42
N GLY A 227 3.67 -17.13 -6.28
CA GLY A 227 4.87 -16.34 -6.06
C GLY A 227 4.67 -14.90 -6.55
N ASP A 228 3.70 -14.18 -5.97
CA ASP A 228 3.26 -12.84 -6.39
C ASP A 228 4.27 -11.79 -5.91
N PHE A 229 5.43 -11.72 -6.56
CA PHE A 229 6.47 -10.72 -6.27
C PHE A 229 7.07 -10.15 -7.55
N SER A 230 7.60 -8.93 -7.45
CA SER A 230 8.49 -8.30 -8.43
C SER A 230 9.45 -7.35 -7.73
N MET A 231 10.57 -7.07 -8.37
CA MET A 231 11.63 -6.26 -7.79
C MET A 231 11.95 -5.08 -8.70
N PHE A 232 12.10 -3.93 -8.08
CA PHE A 232 12.46 -2.67 -8.72
C PHE A 232 13.57 -1.99 -7.94
N ARG A 233 14.11 -0.91 -8.47
CA ARG A 233 15.11 -0.10 -7.78
C ARG A 233 14.87 1.37 -7.98
N ILE A 234 15.02 2.14 -6.91
CA ILE A 234 14.98 3.60 -6.94
C ILE A 234 16.36 4.11 -7.34
N TYR A 235 16.37 5.03 -8.30
CA TYR A 235 17.54 5.80 -8.68
C TYR A 235 17.34 7.28 -8.32
N ALA A 236 18.43 7.96 -8.06
CA ALA A 236 18.47 9.35 -7.66
C ALA A 236 19.65 10.07 -8.31
N ASP A 237 19.66 11.40 -8.28
CA ASP A 237 20.81 12.17 -8.73
C ASP A 237 22.05 11.94 -7.82
N ALA A 238 23.16 12.55 -8.18
CA ALA A 238 24.44 12.40 -7.46
C ALA A 238 24.36 12.82 -5.96
N ASN A 239 23.37 13.62 -5.59
CA ASN A 239 23.14 14.07 -4.22
C ASN A 239 22.13 13.19 -3.47
N GLY A 240 21.59 12.15 -4.11
CA GLY A 240 20.55 11.30 -3.54
C GLY A 240 19.14 11.94 -3.59
N GLU A 241 18.96 13.00 -4.36
CA GLU A 241 17.69 13.70 -4.48
C GLU A 241 16.87 13.17 -5.66
N PRO A 242 15.52 13.26 -5.58
CA PRO A 242 14.64 12.84 -6.66
C PRO A 242 14.99 13.51 -7.99
N ALA A 243 15.09 12.72 -9.04
CA ALA A 243 15.37 13.17 -10.40
C ALA A 243 14.62 12.30 -11.40
N GLU A 244 14.21 12.90 -12.52
CA GLU A 244 13.73 12.13 -13.67
C GLU A 244 14.84 11.21 -14.19
N TYR A 245 14.43 10.19 -14.97
CA TYR A 245 15.39 9.25 -15.53
C TYR A 245 16.58 9.95 -16.19
N ASN A 246 17.76 9.57 -15.76
CA ASN A 246 19.01 9.94 -16.39
C ASN A 246 20.00 8.77 -16.28
N ALA A 247 20.80 8.53 -17.32
CA ALA A 247 21.80 7.47 -17.31
C ALA A 247 22.87 7.66 -16.22
N SER A 248 23.11 8.90 -15.76
CA SER A 248 24.03 9.23 -14.69
C SER A 248 23.45 9.09 -13.28
N ASN A 249 22.14 8.84 -13.15
CA ASN A 249 21.54 8.57 -11.85
C ASN A 249 22.10 7.28 -11.25
N THR A 250 22.23 7.28 -9.94
CA THR A 250 22.77 6.14 -9.18
C THR A 250 21.69 5.54 -8.27
N PRO A 251 21.81 4.27 -7.86
CA PRO A 251 20.92 3.68 -6.88
C PRO A 251 20.82 4.53 -5.62
N LEU A 252 19.59 4.78 -5.18
CA LEU A 252 19.31 5.56 -3.98
C LEU A 252 19.93 4.89 -2.75
N LYS A 253 20.78 5.60 -2.02
CA LYS A 253 21.20 5.20 -0.67
C LYS A 253 20.06 5.47 0.32
N THR A 254 19.45 4.41 0.80
CA THR A 254 18.24 4.50 1.63
C THR A 254 18.55 4.73 3.10
N LYS A 255 17.69 5.48 3.78
CA LYS A 255 17.79 5.73 5.23
C LYS A 255 17.60 4.44 6.05
N LYS A 256 16.71 3.56 5.56
CA LYS A 256 16.31 2.30 6.19
C LYS A 256 15.97 1.26 5.13
N HIS A 257 16.22 0.00 5.44
CA HIS A 257 15.72 -1.16 4.67
C HIS A 257 15.34 -2.28 5.62
N LEU A 258 14.50 -3.19 5.14
CA LEU A 258 14.11 -4.41 5.87
C LEU A 258 15.13 -5.52 5.59
N ALA A 259 15.55 -6.20 6.63
CA ALA A 259 16.35 -7.40 6.50
C ALA A 259 15.44 -8.60 6.20
N ILE A 260 15.81 -9.41 5.23
CA ILE A 260 15.11 -10.66 4.90
C ILE A 260 15.56 -11.76 5.85
N SER A 261 14.61 -12.38 6.57
CA SER A 261 14.87 -13.54 7.41
C SER A 261 14.48 -14.83 6.68
N ILE A 262 15.40 -15.76 6.59
CA ILE A 262 15.16 -17.11 6.03
C ILE A 262 14.90 -18.17 7.11
N LYS A 263 14.77 -17.76 8.38
CA LYS A 263 14.53 -18.69 9.51
C LYS A 263 13.14 -19.30 9.50
N GLY A 264 12.21 -18.73 8.73
CA GLY A 264 10.80 -19.06 8.77
C GLY A 264 10.09 -18.55 10.04
N LEU A 265 8.81 -18.85 10.14
CA LEU A 265 7.94 -18.53 11.28
C LEU A 265 7.48 -19.82 11.93
N LYS A 266 7.19 -19.76 13.22
CA LYS A 266 6.55 -20.83 13.99
C LYS A 266 5.17 -20.35 14.43
N GLU A 267 4.29 -21.30 14.74
CA GLU A 267 3.01 -20.98 15.34
C GLU A 267 3.21 -20.19 16.65
N GLY A 268 2.48 -19.08 16.77
CA GLY A 268 2.60 -18.16 17.90
C GLY A 268 3.66 -17.08 17.77
N ASP A 269 4.46 -17.08 16.70
CA ASP A 269 5.37 -15.97 16.42
C ASP A 269 4.57 -14.72 16.01
N TYR A 270 5.05 -13.57 16.47
CA TYR A 270 4.46 -12.29 16.08
C TYR A 270 4.74 -11.97 14.61
N ALA A 271 3.70 -11.57 13.89
CA ALA A 271 3.77 -11.06 12.53
C ALA A 271 2.88 -9.83 12.37
N MET A 272 3.27 -8.88 11.54
CA MET A 272 2.46 -7.74 11.18
C MET A 272 2.64 -7.39 9.70
N ILE A 273 1.66 -6.72 9.12
CA ILE A 273 1.72 -6.12 7.80
C ILE A 273 1.79 -4.61 7.97
N MET A 274 2.73 -3.98 7.29
CA MET A 274 2.88 -2.53 7.24
C MET A 274 2.81 -2.06 5.80
N GLY A 275 1.99 -1.06 5.51
CA GLY A 275 1.88 -0.55 4.14
C GLY A 275 0.65 0.32 3.91
N PHE A 276 0.26 0.41 2.63
CA PHE A 276 -0.81 1.26 2.13
C PHE A 276 -1.93 0.38 1.57
N PRO A 277 -2.86 -0.07 2.42
CA PRO A 277 -3.92 -0.98 2.00
C PRO A 277 -4.90 -0.28 1.06
N GLY A 278 -5.57 -1.08 0.24
CA GLY A 278 -6.70 -0.64 -0.56
C GLY A 278 -7.89 -0.24 0.32
N ARG A 279 -9.08 -0.21 -0.27
CA ARG A 279 -10.30 0.18 0.42
C ARG A 279 -11.13 -1.05 0.77
N THR A 280 -11.48 -1.19 2.04
CA THR A 280 -12.51 -2.12 2.52
C THR A 280 -13.68 -1.33 3.13
N SER A 281 -14.89 -1.93 3.08
CA SER A 281 -16.07 -1.38 3.75
C SER A 281 -16.56 -2.44 4.73
N ARG A 282 -16.33 -2.20 6.01
CA ARG A 282 -16.84 -3.03 7.11
C ARG A 282 -18.02 -2.31 7.76
N TYR A 283 -18.91 -3.06 8.36
CA TYR A 283 -20.05 -2.50 9.12
C TYR A 283 -20.97 -1.58 8.32
N LEU A 284 -21.26 -1.97 7.06
CA LEU A 284 -22.23 -1.26 6.24
C LEU A 284 -23.65 -1.47 6.78
N THR A 285 -24.48 -0.43 6.69
CA THR A 285 -25.92 -0.55 6.93
C THR A 285 -26.61 -1.34 5.82
N VAL A 286 -27.81 -1.85 6.06
CA VAL A 286 -28.61 -2.53 5.05
C VAL A 286 -28.84 -1.67 3.81
N SER A 287 -29.06 -0.36 4.00
CA SER A 287 -29.28 0.59 2.90
C SER A 287 -28.04 0.73 2.03
N GLU A 288 -26.85 0.85 2.63
CA GLU A 288 -25.59 0.95 1.90
C GLU A 288 -25.25 -0.35 1.15
N VAL A 289 -25.58 -1.52 1.71
CA VAL A 289 -25.44 -2.80 1.01
C VAL A 289 -26.34 -2.86 -0.21
N LYS A 290 -27.62 -2.47 -0.08
CA LYS A 290 -28.58 -2.42 -1.20
C LYS A 290 -28.10 -1.46 -2.29
N GLU A 291 -27.72 -0.24 -1.93
CA GLU A 291 -27.17 0.73 -2.88
C GLU A 291 -25.95 0.15 -3.64
N ARG A 292 -25.03 -0.51 -2.93
CA ARG A 292 -23.89 -1.14 -3.56
C ARG A 292 -24.28 -2.25 -4.54
N MET A 293 -25.25 -3.08 -4.18
CA MET A 293 -25.71 -4.17 -5.03
C MET A 293 -26.42 -3.63 -6.28
N GLU A 294 -27.37 -2.74 -6.12
CA GLU A 294 -28.26 -2.30 -7.16
C GLU A 294 -27.66 -1.18 -8.03
N SER A 295 -27.06 -0.17 -7.39
CA SER A 295 -26.57 1.04 -8.09
C SER A 295 -25.11 0.95 -8.52
N THR A 296 -24.30 0.08 -7.87
CA THR A 296 -22.87 -0.02 -8.17
C THR A 296 -22.50 -1.33 -8.86
N ASN A 297 -22.86 -2.47 -8.28
CA ASN A 297 -22.39 -3.77 -8.76
C ASN A 297 -23.10 -4.19 -10.04
N GLU A 298 -24.41 -4.09 -10.12
CA GLU A 298 -25.19 -4.51 -11.27
C GLU A 298 -24.81 -3.76 -12.56
N PRO A 299 -24.79 -2.40 -12.60
CA PRO A 299 -24.31 -1.66 -13.77
C PRO A 299 -22.87 -1.98 -14.12
N ARG A 300 -22.00 -2.16 -13.12
CA ARG A 300 -20.58 -2.51 -13.34
C ARG A 300 -20.41 -3.86 -13.99
N ILE A 301 -21.14 -4.88 -13.53
CA ILE A 301 -21.12 -6.22 -14.10
C ILE A 301 -21.59 -6.18 -15.57
N ARG A 302 -22.71 -5.51 -15.85
CA ARG A 302 -23.25 -5.38 -17.19
C ARG A 302 -22.29 -4.67 -18.15
N ILE A 303 -21.76 -3.50 -17.76
CA ILE A 303 -20.86 -2.72 -18.61
C ILE A 303 -19.53 -3.46 -18.83
N ARG A 304 -18.94 -4.01 -17.77
CA ARG A 304 -17.69 -4.78 -17.89
C ARG A 304 -17.89 -6.06 -18.70
N GLY A 305 -19.01 -6.76 -18.53
CA GLY A 305 -19.34 -7.94 -19.31
C GLY A 305 -19.41 -7.64 -20.80
N ALA A 306 -20.11 -6.58 -21.20
CA ALA A 306 -20.19 -6.14 -22.59
C ALA A 306 -18.80 -5.76 -23.14
N ARG A 307 -18.02 -4.98 -22.39
CA ARG A 307 -16.64 -4.61 -22.77
C ARG A 307 -15.74 -5.84 -22.95
N LEU A 308 -15.78 -6.78 -22.01
CA LEU A 308 -14.97 -7.99 -22.06
C LEU A 308 -15.34 -8.90 -23.23
N ALA A 309 -16.64 -8.98 -23.60
CA ALA A 309 -17.08 -9.74 -24.76
C ALA A 309 -16.44 -9.19 -26.05
N VAL A 310 -16.48 -7.86 -26.26
CA VAL A 310 -15.86 -7.23 -27.43
C VAL A 310 -14.33 -7.43 -27.42
N LEU A 311 -13.68 -7.23 -26.28
CA LEU A 311 -12.21 -7.43 -26.20
C LEU A 311 -11.84 -8.88 -26.51
N LYS A 312 -12.61 -9.85 -25.99
CA LYS A 312 -12.36 -11.27 -26.21
C LYS A 312 -12.53 -11.64 -27.69
N GLU A 313 -13.53 -11.09 -28.36
CA GLU A 313 -13.73 -11.30 -29.79
C GLU A 313 -12.52 -10.84 -30.59
N VAL A 314 -12.02 -9.62 -30.32
CA VAL A 314 -10.84 -9.07 -31.01
C VAL A 314 -9.57 -9.86 -30.68
N MET A 315 -9.36 -10.21 -29.40
CA MET A 315 -8.17 -10.95 -28.99
C MET A 315 -8.13 -12.39 -29.55
N ASN A 316 -9.29 -13.03 -29.70
CA ASN A 316 -9.37 -14.39 -30.27
C ASN A 316 -9.29 -14.39 -31.81
N ALA A 317 -9.32 -13.25 -32.48
CA ALA A 317 -9.17 -13.13 -33.92
C ALA A 317 -7.71 -13.18 -34.40
N SER A 318 -6.76 -13.17 -33.46
CA SER A 318 -5.32 -13.30 -33.71
C SER A 318 -4.78 -14.45 -32.88
N ASP A 319 -4.01 -15.32 -33.53
CA ASP A 319 -3.25 -16.40 -32.88
C ASP A 319 -2.10 -15.82 -32.04
#